data_b981fc55452b008ed143eae8215ff2a6
#
_entry.id   b981fc55452b008ed143eae8215ff2a6
#
_cell.length_a   1.000
_cell.length_b   1.000
_cell.length_c   1.000
_cell.angle_alpha   90.00
_cell.angle_beta   90.00
_cell.angle_gamma   90.00
#
_symmetry.space_group_name_H-M   'P 1'
#
loop_
_entity.id
_entity.type
_entity.pdbx_description
1 polymer ?
#
loop_
_entity_poly.entity_id
_entity_poly.type
_entity_poly.pdbx_seq_one_letter_code
_entity_poly.pdbx_strand_id
1 'polypeptide(L)'
;MGRIHATGARKKYVHRDNLDIASFGERPRAWLLEHDFIPQELRQSWISITEQALQGVRHCYERAGDLRLLRLHGDCHTGNLLWTDQGPHFVDFDDSRMGPAIQDLWMLLSGDRAEMSRQLTDVLAGYESFFEFDQRELYLLEALRTLRLLHYSAWLAMRWEDPAFPMAFPWFNTVRYWQDRILELREQVALMDEPPLWPI
;
A
#
# COMPACT_ATOMS: atom_id res chain seq x y z
N MET A 1 -15.63 1.33 7.09
CA MET A 1 -14.25 1.59 7.54
C MET A 1 -14.18 2.64 8.67
N GLY A 2 -14.85 3.79 8.60
CA GLY A 2 -14.78 4.83 9.63
C GLY A 2 -15.03 4.35 11.08
N ARG A 3 -15.95 3.40 11.31
CA ARG A 3 -16.17 2.79 12.63
C ARG A 3 -14.98 1.98 13.14
N ILE A 4 -14.31 1.25 12.24
CA ILE A 4 -13.11 0.46 12.55
C ILE A 4 -11.98 1.40 12.97
N HIS A 5 -11.76 2.46 12.20
CA HIS A 5 -10.73 3.46 12.47
C HIS A 5 -11.02 4.27 13.74
N ALA A 6 -12.26 4.66 14.00
CA ALA A 6 -12.66 5.30 15.27
C ALA A 6 -12.33 4.43 16.50
N THR A 7 -12.44 3.11 16.37
CA THR A 7 -12.03 2.16 17.40
C THR A 7 -10.51 1.99 17.42
N GLY A 8 -9.88 1.85 16.24
CA GLY A 8 -8.44 1.68 16.07
C GLY A 8 -7.60 2.86 16.60
N ALA A 9 -8.18 4.06 16.57
CA ALA A 9 -7.52 5.27 17.07
C ALA A 9 -7.37 5.35 18.60
N ARG A 10 -8.08 4.49 19.36
CA ARG A 10 -8.10 4.55 20.84
C ARG A 10 -6.83 4.00 21.49
N LYS A 11 -6.17 3.03 20.86
CA LYS A 11 -4.97 2.38 21.41
C LYS A 11 -3.99 2.06 20.29
N LYS A 12 -2.70 2.16 20.55
CA LYS A 12 -1.64 1.73 19.63
C LYS A 12 -1.35 0.24 19.77
N TYR A 13 -0.85 -0.40 18.71
CA TYR A 13 -0.18 -1.68 18.83
C TYR A 13 1.19 -1.49 19.48
N VAL A 14 1.60 -2.48 20.28
CA VAL A 14 2.88 -2.45 21.01
C VAL A 14 3.91 -3.36 20.32
N HIS A 15 3.43 -4.44 19.66
CA HIS A 15 4.30 -5.51 19.14
C HIS A 15 4.20 -5.70 17.62
N ARG A 16 3.37 -4.91 16.94
CA ARG A 16 3.28 -4.95 15.47
C ARG A 16 4.04 -3.78 14.87
N ASP A 17 4.78 -4.06 13.79
CA ASP A 17 5.43 -3.02 12.99
C ASP A 17 4.41 -2.01 12.45
N ASN A 18 4.84 -0.77 12.33
CA ASN A 18 4.07 0.25 11.61
C ASN A 18 4.16 0.00 10.11
N LEU A 19 3.14 0.47 9.38
CA LEU A 19 3.23 0.67 7.95
C LEU A 19 3.96 1.99 7.72
N ASP A 20 5.23 1.91 7.38
CA ASP A 20 6.09 3.06 7.14
C ASP A 20 7.14 2.76 6.05
N ILE A 21 7.94 3.76 5.72
CA ILE A 21 8.98 3.66 4.68
C ILE A 21 9.99 2.55 4.98
N ALA A 22 10.39 2.43 6.24
CA ALA A 22 11.37 1.43 6.64
C ALA A 22 10.83 0.00 6.51
N SER A 23 9.60 -0.24 7.01
CA SER A 23 9.00 -1.58 7.07
C SER A 23 8.47 -2.07 5.72
N PHE A 24 7.96 -1.17 4.88
CA PHE A 24 7.32 -1.52 3.60
C PHE A 24 8.18 -1.19 2.37
N GLY A 25 9.21 -0.36 2.52
CA GLY A 25 10.07 0.06 1.43
C GLY A 25 11.52 -0.39 1.58
N GLU A 26 12.22 0.12 2.59
CA GLU A 26 13.67 -0.03 2.72
C GLU A 26 14.07 -1.47 3.06
N ARG A 27 13.46 -2.09 4.08
CA ARG A 27 13.72 -3.48 4.46
C ARG A 27 13.38 -4.48 3.34
N PRO A 28 12.19 -4.41 2.71
CA PRO A 28 11.84 -5.25 1.56
C PRO A 28 12.84 -5.14 0.40
N ARG A 29 13.21 -3.91 0.02
CA ARG A 29 14.20 -3.66 -1.04
C ARG A 29 15.55 -4.26 -0.70
N ALA A 30 16.05 -4.02 0.50
CA ALA A 30 17.35 -4.55 0.95
C ALA A 30 17.36 -6.08 0.94
N TRP A 31 16.32 -6.69 1.47
CA TRP A 31 16.19 -8.15 1.52
C TRP A 31 16.19 -8.79 0.13
N LEU A 32 15.43 -8.25 -0.83
CA LEU A 32 15.39 -8.75 -2.21
C LEU A 32 16.76 -8.68 -2.91
N LEU A 33 17.55 -7.64 -2.63
CA LEU A 33 18.91 -7.49 -3.18
C LEU A 33 19.92 -8.40 -2.52
N GLU A 34 19.79 -8.62 -1.21
CA GLU A 34 20.68 -9.49 -0.42
C GLU A 34 20.51 -10.98 -0.78
N HIS A 35 19.28 -11.39 -1.09
CA HIS A 35 18.95 -12.79 -1.40
C HIS A 35 18.89 -13.09 -2.90
N ASP A 36 19.43 -12.20 -3.74
CA ASP A 36 19.59 -12.37 -5.19
C ASP A 36 18.29 -12.75 -5.94
N PHE A 37 17.12 -12.25 -5.46
CA PHE A 37 15.84 -12.49 -6.16
C PHE A 37 15.72 -11.70 -7.47
N ILE A 38 16.48 -10.63 -7.64
CA ILE A 38 16.42 -9.81 -8.85
C ILE A 38 17.35 -10.41 -9.92
N PRO A 39 16.82 -10.73 -11.14
CA PRO A 39 17.66 -11.20 -12.23
C PRO A 39 18.84 -10.28 -12.50
N GLN A 40 20.00 -10.88 -12.77
CA GLN A 40 21.29 -10.14 -12.90
C GLN A 40 21.21 -9.02 -13.94
N GLU A 41 20.53 -9.28 -15.06
CA GLU A 41 20.34 -8.30 -16.14
C GLU A 41 19.44 -7.13 -15.76
N LEU A 42 18.57 -7.29 -14.76
CA LEU A 42 17.63 -6.26 -14.28
C LEU A 42 18.11 -5.57 -13.00
N ARG A 43 19.15 -6.10 -12.36
CA ARG A 43 19.58 -5.68 -11.03
C ARG A 43 19.87 -4.18 -10.96
N GLN A 44 20.61 -3.64 -11.92
CA GLN A 44 20.94 -2.21 -11.93
C GLN A 44 19.71 -1.32 -12.15
N SER A 45 18.81 -1.74 -13.04
CA SER A 45 17.53 -1.03 -13.27
C SER A 45 16.65 -1.05 -12.03
N TRP A 46 16.58 -2.19 -11.33
CA TRP A 46 15.86 -2.33 -10.07
C TRP A 46 16.42 -1.41 -8.99
N ILE A 47 17.75 -1.41 -8.78
CA ILE A 47 18.40 -0.54 -7.80
C ILE A 47 18.07 0.93 -8.06
N SER A 48 18.20 1.36 -9.31
CA SER A 48 17.94 2.75 -9.71
C SER A 48 16.49 3.16 -9.49
N ILE A 49 15.54 2.34 -9.97
CA ILE A 49 14.12 2.71 -9.87
C ILE A 49 13.60 2.65 -8.45
N THR A 50 14.03 1.68 -7.65
CA THR A 50 13.60 1.59 -6.25
C THR A 50 14.17 2.70 -5.39
N GLU A 51 15.36 3.22 -5.71
CA GLU A 51 15.91 4.41 -5.05
C GLU A 51 15.08 5.65 -5.36
N GLN A 52 14.75 5.88 -6.65
CA GLN A 52 13.90 7.00 -7.06
C GLN A 52 12.50 6.89 -6.44
N ALA A 53 11.93 5.69 -6.44
CA ALA A 53 10.63 5.43 -5.85
C ALA A 53 10.61 5.75 -4.34
N LEU A 54 11.62 5.30 -3.58
CA LEU A 54 11.73 5.61 -2.16
C LEU A 54 11.98 7.10 -1.90
N GLN A 55 12.69 7.79 -2.78
CA GLN A 55 12.83 9.24 -2.69
C GLN A 55 11.50 9.96 -2.90
N GLY A 56 10.71 9.56 -3.91
CA GLY A 56 9.36 10.07 -4.12
C GLY A 56 8.44 9.81 -2.94
N VAL A 57 8.50 8.60 -2.35
CA VAL A 57 7.76 8.26 -1.12
C VAL A 57 8.13 9.20 0.02
N ARG A 58 9.42 9.44 0.28
CA ARG A 58 9.85 10.37 1.35
C ARG A 58 9.29 11.77 1.11
N HIS A 59 9.33 12.25 -0.13
CA HIS A 59 8.77 13.56 -0.49
C HIS A 59 7.26 13.64 -0.24
N CYS A 60 6.50 12.58 -0.56
CA CYS A 60 5.07 12.53 -0.23
C CYS A 60 4.82 12.60 1.28
N TYR A 61 5.61 11.89 2.10
CA TYR A 61 5.51 11.96 3.56
C TYR A 61 5.90 13.33 4.11
N GLU A 62 6.91 14.00 3.55
CA GLU A 62 7.27 15.38 3.90
C GLU A 62 6.12 16.35 3.61
N ARG A 63 5.45 16.21 2.46
CA ARG A 63 4.28 17.04 2.09
C ARG A 63 3.09 16.81 3.01
N ALA A 64 2.86 15.57 3.41
CA ALA A 64 1.77 15.22 4.33
C ALA A 64 2.05 15.72 5.76
N GLY A 65 3.33 15.80 6.16
CA GLY A 65 3.75 16.21 7.51
C GLY A 65 3.38 15.18 8.57
N ASP A 66 3.29 15.63 9.82
CA ASP A 66 2.91 14.75 10.92
C ASP A 66 1.45 14.36 10.83
N LEU A 67 1.22 13.07 10.69
CA LEU A 67 -0.10 12.46 10.56
C LEU A 67 -0.43 11.58 11.77
N ARG A 68 -1.72 11.48 12.04
CA ARG A 68 -2.22 10.57 13.05
C ARG A 68 -2.16 9.13 12.55
N LEU A 69 -1.41 8.28 13.25
CA LEU A 69 -1.41 6.84 12.98
C LEU A 69 -2.47 6.15 13.85
N LEU A 70 -3.21 5.23 13.24
CA LEU A 70 -4.24 4.45 13.89
C LEU A 70 -4.08 2.96 13.54
N ARG A 71 -4.83 2.08 14.21
CA ARG A 71 -4.87 0.68 13.84
C ARG A 71 -5.69 0.53 12.57
N LEU A 72 -5.03 0.02 11.55
CA LEU A 72 -5.62 -0.25 10.25
C LEU A 72 -6.14 -1.68 10.16
N HIS A 73 -6.97 -1.95 9.15
CA HIS A 73 -7.15 -3.29 8.61
C HIS A 73 -5.82 -3.78 8.00
N GLY A 74 -5.15 -2.92 7.22
CA GLY A 74 -3.84 -3.14 6.63
C GLY A 74 -3.87 -3.72 5.23
N ASP A 75 -4.89 -4.53 4.90
CA ASP A 75 -5.10 -5.12 3.58
C ASP A 75 -6.59 -5.02 3.15
N CYS A 76 -7.13 -3.80 3.17
CA CYS A 76 -8.55 -3.53 2.95
C CYS A 76 -8.92 -3.47 1.46
N HIS A 77 -8.67 -4.55 0.71
CA HIS A 77 -9.13 -4.66 -0.67
C HIS A 77 -10.55 -5.26 -0.75
N THR A 78 -11.19 -5.15 -1.92
CA THR A 78 -12.58 -5.60 -2.12
C THR A 78 -12.80 -7.09 -1.87
N GLY A 79 -11.77 -7.94 -2.01
CA GLY A 79 -11.83 -9.36 -1.69
C GLY A 79 -12.00 -9.67 -0.19
N ASN A 80 -11.62 -8.71 0.69
CA ASN A 80 -11.80 -8.80 2.13
C ASN A 80 -13.08 -8.09 2.61
N LEU A 81 -14.00 -7.79 1.68
CA LEU A 81 -15.27 -7.15 1.93
C LEU A 81 -16.43 -8.07 1.58
N LEU A 82 -17.12 -8.58 2.58
CA LEU A 82 -18.30 -9.44 2.41
C LEU A 82 -19.58 -8.61 2.54
N TRP A 83 -20.46 -8.71 1.56
CA TRP A 83 -21.77 -8.06 1.60
C TRP A 83 -22.85 -9.02 2.13
N THR A 84 -23.62 -8.53 3.07
CA THR A 84 -24.78 -9.22 3.63
C THR A 84 -25.99 -8.29 3.62
N ASP A 85 -27.17 -8.81 3.97
CA ASP A 85 -28.40 -7.99 4.14
C ASP A 85 -28.24 -6.89 5.20
N GLN A 86 -27.23 -6.99 6.07
CA GLN A 86 -26.93 -5.99 7.10
C GLN A 86 -25.82 -4.99 6.66
N GLY A 87 -25.35 -5.09 5.42
CA GLY A 87 -24.31 -4.25 4.86
C GLY A 87 -22.92 -4.92 4.77
N PRO A 88 -21.86 -4.13 4.59
CA PRO A 88 -20.51 -4.64 4.41
C PRO A 88 -19.89 -5.14 5.72
N HIS A 89 -19.24 -6.30 5.64
CA HIS A 89 -18.42 -6.87 6.71
C HIS A 89 -16.96 -6.98 6.23
N PHE A 90 -16.05 -6.50 7.05
CA PHE A 90 -14.60 -6.59 6.79
C PHE A 90 -14.06 -7.84 7.49
N VAL A 91 -13.29 -8.64 6.77
CA VAL A 91 -12.68 -9.89 7.24
C VAL A 91 -11.17 -9.85 7.00
N ASP A 92 -10.43 -10.78 7.60
CA ASP A 92 -8.99 -10.94 7.43
C ASP A 92 -8.17 -9.73 7.96
N PHE A 93 -8.11 -9.62 9.29
CA PHE A 93 -7.34 -8.60 10.00
C PHE A 93 -5.89 -9.02 10.31
N ASP A 94 -5.36 -10.05 9.66
CA ASP A 94 -4.03 -10.59 9.97
C ASP A 94 -2.93 -9.56 9.67
N ASP A 95 -3.13 -8.71 8.67
CA ASP A 95 -2.25 -7.61 8.31
C ASP A 95 -2.48 -6.30 9.10
N SER A 96 -3.34 -6.33 10.10
CA SER A 96 -3.64 -5.16 10.93
C SER A 96 -2.38 -4.59 11.60
N ARG A 97 -2.13 -3.30 11.43
CA ARG A 97 -0.95 -2.58 11.93
C ARG A 97 -1.24 -1.10 12.15
N MET A 98 -0.25 -0.34 12.64
CA MET A 98 -0.37 1.11 12.73
C MET A 98 -0.04 1.75 11.37
N GLY A 99 -0.83 2.74 10.95
CA GLY A 99 -0.57 3.51 9.73
C GLY A 99 -1.60 4.63 9.52
N PRO A 100 -1.50 5.39 8.42
CA PRO A 100 -2.45 6.42 8.04
C PRO A 100 -3.75 5.81 7.52
N ALA A 101 -4.89 6.47 7.77
CA ALA A 101 -6.22 5.98 7.41
C ALA A 101 -6.39 5.72 5.91
N ILE A 102 -5.77 6.54 5.07
CA ILE A 102 -5.83 6.42 3.62
C ILE A 102 -5.37 5.04 3.12
N GLN A 103 -4.51 4.32 3.86
CA GLN A 103 -4.09 2.96 3.49
C GLN A 103 -5.28 2.02 3.28
N ASP A 104 -6.27 2.07 4.12
CA ASP A 104 -7.44 1.19 4.02
C ASP A 104 -8.51 1.73 3.05
N LEU A 105 -8.38 2.98 2.61
CA LEU A 105 -9.37 3.61 1.74
C LEU A 105 -8.97 3.53 0.26
N TRP A 106 -7.69 3.75 -0.07
CA TRP A 106 -7.26 3.72 -1.46
C TRP A 106 -7.40 2.34 -2.12
N MET A 107 -7.33 1.27 -1.36
CA MET A 107 -7.47 -0.11 -1.86
C MET A 107 -8.89 -0.45 -2.33
N LEU A 108 -9.86 0.40 -2.02
CA LEU A 108 -11.24 0.31 -2.49
C LEU A 108 -11.46 1.05 -3.82
N LEU A 109 -10.48 1.85 -4.25
CA LEU A 109 -10.58 2.67 -5.46
C LEU A 109 -10.06 1.91 -6.69
N SER A 110 -10.73 2.10 -7.83
CA SER A 110 -10.37 1.45 -9.09
C SER A 110 -10.75 2.30 -10.30
N GLY A 111 -10.18 1.97 -11.47
CA GLY A 111 -10.45 2.70 -12.70
C GLY A 111 -9.49 3.85 -12.96
N ASP A 112 -9.90 4.78 -13.78
CA ASP A 112 -9.09 5.97 -14.07
C ASP A 112 -9.14 7.00 -12.93
N ARG A 113 -8.33 8.07 -13.07
CA ARG A 113 -8.23 9.11 -12.04
C ARG A 113 -9.57 9.81 -11.75
N ALA A 114 -10.40 10.05 -12.77
CA ALA A 114 -11.68 10.70 -12.58
C ALA A 114 -12.69 9.77 -11.88
N GLU A 115 -12.66 8.49 -12.20
CA GLU A 115 -13.47 7.46 -11.52
C GLU A 115 -13.04 7.31 -10.07
N MET A 116 -11.74 7.22 -9.80
CA MET A 116 -11.20 7.15 -8.44
C MET A 116 -11.54 8.40 -7.61
N SER A 117 -11.53 9.60 -8.19
CA SER A 117 -11.95 10.84 -7.47
C SER A 117 -13.42 10.79 -7.04
N ARG A 118 -14.32 10.32 -7.91
CA ARG A 118 -15.74 10.12 -7.56
C ARG A 118 -15.91 9.08 -6.45
N GLN A 119 -15.26 7.93 -6.60
CA GLN A 119 -15.30 6.86 -5.58
C GLN A 119 -14.75 7.34 -4.25
N LEU A 120 -13.65 8.12 -4.26
CA LEU A 120 -13.09 8.70 -3.04
C LEU A 120 -14.06 9.64 -2.35
N THR A 121 -14.82 10.45 -3.11
CA THR A 121 -15.86 11.32 -2.58
C THR A 121 -16.92 10.52 -1.81
N ASP A 122 -17.43 9.45 -2.41
CA ASP A 122 -18.44 8.58 -1.78
C ASP A 122 -17.88 7.86 -0.55
N VAL A 123 -16.64 7.34 -0.66
CA VAL A 123 -15.96 6.66 0.45
C VAL A 123 -15.75 7.60 1.63
N LEU A 124 -15.28 8.84 1.38
CA LEU A 124 -15.05 9.83 2.44
C LEU A 124 -16.35 10.31 3.06
N ALA A 125 -17.40 10.55 2.28
CA ALA A 125 -18.73 10.92 2.82
C ALA A 125 -19.26 9.88 3.80
N GLY A 126 -19.14 8.58 3.46
CA GLY A 126 -19.51 7.50 4.37
C GLY A 126 -18.56 7.34 5.56
N TYR A 127 -17.28 7.55 5.35
CA TYR A 127 -16.24 7.46 6.38
C TYR A 127 -16.41 8.54 7.46
N GLU A 128 -16.59 9.79 7.03
CA GLU A 128 -16.68 10.97 7.92
C GLU A 128 -17.96 10.99 8.76
N SER A 129 -18.95 10.14 8.44
CA SER A 129 -20.08 9.90 9.34
C SER A 129 -19.67 9.29 10.70
N PHE A 130 -18.45 8.74 10.80
CA PHE A 130 -17.98 8.03 12.00
C PHE A 130 -16.61 8.49 12.50
N PHE A 131 -15.76 9.01 11.62
CA PHE A 131 -14.40 9.41 11.96
C PHE A 131 -13.89 10.47 11.00
N GLU A 132 -13.30 11.53 11.51
CA GLU A 132 -12.73 12.63 10.73
C GLU A 132 -11.54 12.15 9.90
N PHE A 133 -11.51 12.50 8.62
CA PHE A 133 -10.42 12.20 7.70
C PHE A 133 -9.48 13.40 7.57
N ASP A 134 -8.19 13.17 7.74
CA ASP A 134 -7.17 14.19 7.50
C ASP A 134 -6.82 14.22 6.02
N GLN A 135 -7.28 15.24 5.30
CA GLN A 135 -7.06 15.37 3.85
C GLN A 135 -5.57 15.42 3.44
N ARG A 136 -4.66 15.73 4.37
CA ARG A 136 -3.22 15.66 4.11
C ARG A 136 -2.76 14.22 3.81
N GLU A 137 -3.48 13.23 4.27
CA GLU A 137 -3.20 11.82 3.96
C GLU A 137 -3.34 11.50 2.47
N LEU A 138 -4.06 12.30 1.69
CA LEU A 138 -4.18 12.13 0.23
C LEU A 138 -2.84 12.27 -0.50
N TYR A 139 -1.86 12.98 0.06
CA TYR A 139 -0.49 13.02 -0.44
C TYR A 139 0.21 11.64 -0.37
N LEU A 140 -0.27 10.73 0.47
CA LEU A 140 0.32 9.42 0.67
C LEU A 140 -0.23 8.32 -0.25
N LEU A 141 -1.31 8.57 -1.00
CA LEU A 141 -1.99 7.52 -1.76
C LEU A 141 -1.01 6.76 -2.69
N GLU A 142 -0.30 7.49 -3.56
CA GLU A 142 0.64 6.87 -4.51
C GLU A 142 1.93 6.37 -3.81
N ALA A 143 2.34 7.00 -2.72
CA ALA A 143 3.44 6.53 -1.89
C ALA A 143 3.12 5.17 -1.24
N LEU A 144 1.91 4.98 -0.73
CA LEU A 144 1.46 3.73 -0.12
C LEU A 144 1.30 2.61 -1.15
N ARG A 145 0.83 2.93 -2.37
CA ARG A 145 0.83 2.00 -3.50
C ARG A 145 2.25 1.53 -3.83
N THR A 146 3.18 2.47 -3.92
CA THR A 146 4.60 2.19 -4.16
C THR A 146 5.20 1.29 -3.09
N LEU A 147 4.97 1.60 -1.82
CA LEU A 147 5.42 0.79 -0.68
C LEU A 147 4.83 -0.62 -0.73
N ARG A 148 3.54 -0.76 -1.11
CA ARG A 148 2.90 -2.07 -1.26
C ARG A 148 3.55 -2.90 -2.36
N LEU A 149 3.94 -2.30 -3.50
CA LEU A 149 4.64 -3.01 -4.59
C LEU A 149 5.95 -3.64 -4.10
N LEU A 150 6.74 -2.88 -3.34
CA LEU A 150 8.00 -3.36 -2.77
C LEU A 150 7.78 -4.44 -1.71
N HIS A 151 6.87 -4.17 -0.77
CA HIS A 151 6.54 -5.09 0.31
C HIS A 151 6.00 -6.42 -0.21
N TYR A 152 5.05 -6.39 -1.14
CA TYR A 152 4.43 -7.60 -1.70
C TYR A 152 5.43 -8.47 -2.47
N SER A 153 6.34 -7.86 -3.23
CA SER A 153 7.41 -8.58 -3.92
C SER A 153 8.33 -9.32 -2.94
N ALA A 154 8.71 -8.67 -1.84
CA ALA A 154 9.53 -9.29 -0.81
C ALA A 154 8.74 -10.34 0.00
N TRP A 155 7.46 -10.09 0.27
CA TRP A 155 6.57 -11.03 0.96
C TRP A 155 6.45 -12.36 0.22
N LEU A 156 6.31 -12.33 -1.12
CA LEU A 156 6.34 -13.52 -1.98
C LEU A 156 7.71 -14.20 -1.95
N ALA A 157 8.78 -13.42 -2.11
CA ALA A 157 10.14 -13.92 -2.17
C ALA A 157 10.55 -14.63 -0.87
N MET A 158 10.24 -14.07 0.29
CA MET A 158 10.54 -14.64 1.60
C MET A 158 9.87 -15.99 1.85
N ARG A 159 8.82 -16.31 1.10
CA ARG A 159 8.04 -17.55 1.22
C ARG A 159 8.25 -18.51 0.05
N TRP A 160 9.11 -18.15 -0.88
CA TRP A 160 9.26 -18.86 -2.14
C TRP A 160 9.76 -20.29 -2.01
N GLU A 161 10.43 -20.62 -0.91
CA GLU A 161 10.87 -22.00 -0.59
C GLU A 161 9.71 -22.91 -0.14
N ASP A 162 8.58 -22.36 0.31
CA ASP A 162 7.39 -23.15 0.61
C ASP A 162 6.72 -23.59 -0.72
N PRO A 163 6.59 -24.92 -0.97
CA PRO A 163 6.05 -25.42 -2.23
C PRO A 163 4.65 -24.91 -2.60
N ALA A 164 3.87 -24.48 -1.63
CA ALA A 164 2.55 -23.89 -1.87
C ALA A 164 2.62 -22.56 -2.63
N PHE A 165 3.71 -21.78 -2.45
CA PHE A 165 3.85 -20.46 -3.07
C PHE A 165 4.11 -20.54 -4.58
N PRO A 166 5.07 -21.32 -5.11
CA PRO A 166 5.21 -21.49 -6.56
C PRO A 166 3.96 -22.05 -7.23
N MET A 167 3.16 -22.87 -6.56
CA MET A 167 1.89 -23.36 -7.09
C MET A 167 0.81 -22.28 -7.13
N ALA A 168 0.72 -21.46 -6.09
CA ALA A 168 -0.27 -20.38 -5.99
C ALA A 168 0.10 -19.15 -6.83
N PHE A 169 1.39 -18.86 -7.00
CA PHE A 169 1.92 -17.68 -7.67
C PHE A 169 2.91 -18.05 -8.80
N PRO A 170 2.51 -18.85 -9.80
CA PRO A 170 3.43 -19.36 -10.84
C PRO A 170 4.03 -18.28 -11.74
N TRP A 171 3.47 -17.08 -11.71
CA TRP A 171 3.95 -15.90 -12.42
C TRP A 171 5.06 -15.14 -11.66
N PHE A 172 5.23 -15.38 -10.37
CA PHE A 172 6.26 -14.72 -9.56
C PHE A 172 7.65 -15.28 -9.88
N ASN A 173 8.69 -14.47 -9.60
CA ASN A 173 10.11 -14.77 -9.80
C ASN A 173 10.49 -15.13 -11.26
N THR A 174 9.71 -14.66 -12.24
CA THR A 174 10.08 -14.69 -13.66
C THR A 174 10.73 -13.37 -14.07
N VAL A 175 11.57 -13.39 -15.12
CA VAL A 175 12.16 -12.16 -15.68
C VAL A 175 11.06 -11.14 -16.02
N ARG A 176 9.96 -11.63 -16.60
CA ARG A 176 8.80 -10.79 -16.96
C ARG A 176 8.19 -10.10 -15.72
N TYR A 177 8.00 -10.83 -14.62
CA TYR A 177 7.50 -10.23 -13.39
C TYR A 177 8.35 -9.04 -12.94
N TRP A 178 9.67 -9.19 -12.94
CA TRP A 178 10.58 -8.12 -12.53
C TRP A 178 10.63 -6.96 -13.52
N GLN A 179 10.50 -7.23 -14.82
CA GLN A 179 10.36 -6.18 -15.84
C GLN A 179 9.08 -5.37 -15.62
N ASP A 180 7.94 -6.05 -15.46
CA ASP A 180 6.64 -5.41 -15.21
C ASP A 180 6.70 -4.59 -13.91
N ARG A 181 7.33 -5.11 -12.86
CA ARG A 181 7.49 -4.41 -11.58
C ARG A 181 8.35 -3.14 -11.70
N ILE A 182 9.40 -3.18 -12.51
CA ILE A 182 10.21 -1.99 -12.81
C ILE A 182 9.39 -0.93 -13.55
N LEU A 183 8.55 -1.34 -14.50
CA LEU A 183 7.67 -0.41 -15.23
C LEU A 183 6.64 0.22 -14.30
N GLU A 184 5.96 -0.58 -13.47
CA GLU A 184 4.98 -0.07 -12.49
C GLU A 184 5.63 0.92 -11.51
N LEU A 185 6.85 0.65 -11.04
CA LEU A 185 7.56 1.59 -10.18
C LEU A 185 7.91 2.90 -10.89
N ARG A 186 8.20 2.88 -12.20
CA ARG A 186 8.39 4.10 -13.00
C ARG A 186 7.11 4.93 -13.11
N GLU A 187 5.99 4.25 -13.32
CA GLU A 187 4.67 4.89 -13.33
C GLU A 187 4.36 5.52 -11.97
N GLN A 188 4.64 4.80 -10.88
CA GLN A 188 4.42 5.30 -9.52
C GLN A 188 5.31 6.52 -9.21
N VAL A 189 6.56 6.56 -9.67
CA VAL A 189 7.43 7.75 -9.53
C VAL A 189 6.77 8.96 -10.21
N ALA A 190 6.26 8.80 -11.42
CA ALA A 190 5.58 9.89 -12.12
C ALA A 190 4.28 10.32 -11.39
N LEU A 191 3.47 9.36 -10.92
CA LEU A 191 2.21 9.64 -10.22
C LEU A 191 2.41 10.35 -8.87
N MET A 192 3.51 10.09 -8.16
CA MET A 192 3.85 10.79 -6.91
C MET A 192 4.19 12.27 -7.12
N ASP A 193 4.63 12.66 -8.32
CA ASP A 193 4.90 14.05 -8.68
C ASP A 193 3.63 14.82 -9.09
N GLU A 194 2.53 14.11 -9.39
CA GLU A 194 1.25 14.73 -9.72
C GLU A 194 0.56 15.32 -8.47
N PRO A 195 -0.40 16.24 -8.65
CA PRO A 195 -1.29 16.65 -7.56
C PRO A 195 -1.99 15.43 -6.92
N PRO A 196 -2.27 15.43 -5.62
CA PRO A 196 -3.00 14.36 -4.99
C PRO A 196 -4.36 14.08 -5.65
N LEU A 197 -4.88 12.88 -5.46
CA LEU A 197 -6.24 12.55 -5.83
C LEU A 197 -7.19 13.28 -4.89
N TRP A 198 -7.86 14.34 -5.36
CA TRP A 198 -8.84 15.07 -4.56
C TRP A 198 -10.27 14.55 -4.79
N PRO A 199 -11.11 14.49 -3.74
CA PRO A 199 -12.55 14.26 -3.88
C PRO A 199 -13.19 15.42 -4.68
N ILE A 200 -14.23 15.13 -5.45
CA ILE A 200 -14.96 16.11 -6.30
C ILE A 200 -16.43 16.18 -5.90
#